data_133762cb8eb555258c71a6f19943380e
#
_entry.id   133762cb8eb555258c71a6f19943380e
#
_cell.length_a   1.000
_cell.length_b   1.000
_cell.length_c   1.000
_cell.angle_alpha   90.00
_cell.angle_beta   90.00
_cell.angle_gamma   90.00
#
_symmetry.space_group_name_H-M   'P 1'
#
loop_
_entity.id
_entity.type
_entity.pdbx_description
1 polymer ?
#
loop_
_entity_poly.entity_id
_entity_poly.type
_entity_poly.pdbx_seq_one_letter_code
_entity_poly.pdbx_strand_id
1 'polypeptide(L)'
;EKNAGFTQGKPWMPVNPNHTVINAQAQVGDPNSVFSFYQKLIRVRQEYDVVIDGRFELLMPEDEQVFAYIRDDGKQRMLVICNFSDRDAVLTADAQMEGQILLGNYDEEGEKRKLRPWETRIVILKE
;
A
#
# COMPACT_ATOMS: atom_id res chain seq x y z
N GLU A 1 -9.13 2.71 -28.17
CA GLU A 1 -8.40 3.38 -29.27
C GLU A 1 -7.27 2.51 -29.79
N LYS A 2 -6.84 2.76 -31.05
CA LYS A 2 -5.70 2.07 -31.66
C LYS A 2 -4.44 2.28 -30.80
N ASN A 3 -3.69 1.20 -30.54
CA ASN A 3 -2.47 1.22 -29.74
C ASN A 3 -2.68 1.85 -28.34
N ALA A 4 -3.85 1.69 -27.74
CA ALA A 4 -4.23 2.28 -26.45
C ALA A 4 -4.07 3.82 -26.39
N GLY A 5 -4.07 4.50 -27.54
CA GLY A 5 -3.88 5.95 -27.62
C GLY A 5 -2.42 6.44 -27.65
N PHE A 6 -1.44 5.54 -27.49
CA PHE A 6 -0.01 5.94 -27.45
C PHE A 6 0.55 6.43 -28.77
N THR A 7 0.09 5.86 -29.89
CA THR A 7 0.57 6.24 -31.23
C THR A 7 -0.41 5.83 -32.32
N GLN A 8 -0.43 6.58 -33.42
CA GLN A 8 -1.16 6.23 -34.63
C GLN A 8 -0.34 5.32 -35.56
N GLY A 9 0.98 5.30 -35.41
CA GLY A 9 1.92 4.49 -36.17
C GLY A 9 2.09 3.07 -35.61
N LYS A 10 3.21 2.43 -36.01
CA LYS A 10 3.62 1.16 -35.43
C LYS A 10 4.35 1.45 -34.11
N PRO A 11 3.86 0.92 -32.97
CA PRO A 11 4.54 1.12 -31.71
C PRO A 11 5.91 0.41 -31.72
N TRP A 12 6.92 1.05 -31.15
CA TRP A 12 8.24 0.45 -30.99
C TRP A 12 8.28 -0.64 -29.92
N MET A 13 7.38 -0.55 -28.94
CA MET A 13 7.14 -1.55 -27.90
C MET A 13 5.71 -2.06 -28.01
N PRO A 14 5.47 -3.38 -27.93
CA PRO A 14 4.11 -3.92 -28.01
C PRO A 14 3.21 -3.32 -26.92
N VAL A 15 2.00 -2.94 -27.30
CA VAL A 15 0.97 -2.57 -26.33
C VAL A 15 0.46 -3.84 -25.65
N ASN A 16 0.34 -3.82 -24.32
CA ASN A 16 -0.19 -4.96 -23.58
C ASN A 16 -1.61 -5.29 -24.08
N PRO A 17 -1.89 -6.54 -24.51
CA PRO A 17 -3.17 -6.91 -25.08
C PRO A 17 -4.35 -6.76 -24.11
N ASN A 18 -4.11 -6.71 -22.80
CA ASN A 18 -5.14 -6.50 -21.79
C ASN A 18 -5.62 -5.03 -21.66
N HIS A 19 -5.04 -4.07 -22.42
CA HIS A 19 -5.38 -2.64 -22.35
C HIS A 19 -6.87 -2.34 -22.60
N THR A 20 -7.61 -3.24 -23.23
CA THR A 20 -9.05 -3.11 -23.43
C THR A 20 -9.86 -3.33 -22.14
N VAL A 21 -9.27 -4.00 -21.15
CA VAL A 21 -9.90 -4.31 -19.86
C VAL A 21 -9.22 -3.55 -18.72
N ILE A 22 -7.87 -3.53 -18.70
CA ILE A 22 -7.10 -2.84 -17.67
C ILE A 22 -6.49 -1.58 -18.27
N ASN A 23 -7.05 -0.44 -17.93
CA ASN A 23 -6.61 0.86 -18.43
C ASN A 23 -7.00 1.99 -17.47
N ALA A 24 -6.35 3.14 -17.60
CA ALA A 24 -6.60 4.29 -16.74
C ALA A 24 -8.06 4.80 -16.83
N GLN A 25 -8.67 4.78 -18.02
CA GLN A 25 -10.04 5.23 -18.21
C GLN A 25 -11.05 4.42 -17.38
N ALA A 26 -10.85 3.11 -17.28
CA ALA A 26 -11.68 2.23 -16.46
C ALA A 26 -11.44 2.40 -14.96
N GLN A 27 -10.24 2.85 -14.58
CA GLN A 27 -9.85 2.98 -13.17
C GLN A 27 -10.14 4.36 -12.58
N VAL A 28 -10.18 5.40 -13.41
CA VAL A 28 -10.54 6.75 -12.95
C VAL A 28 -12.00 6.76 -12.50
N GLY A 29 -12.22 7.14 -11.22
CA GLY A 29 -13.55 7.15 -10.61
C GLY A 29 -13.99 5.83 -9.98
N ASP A 30 -13.25 4.74 -10.17
CA ASP A 30 -13.44 3.48 -9.43
C ASP A 30 -12.68 3.55 -8.10
N PRO A 31 -13.36 3.61 -6.93
CA PRO A 31 -12.70 3.74 -5.62
C PRO A 31 -11.84 2.54 -5.25
N ASN A 32 -12.08 1.36 -5.87
CA ASN A 32 -11.38 0.11 -5.59
C ASN A 32 -10.29 -0.20 -6.61
N SER A 33 -10.01 0.73 -7.52
CA SER A 33 -8.96 0.58 -8.51
C SER A 33 -7.57 0.86 -7.94
N VAL A 34 -6.55 0.29 -8.59
CA VAL A 34 -5.14 0.59 -8.29
C VAL A 34 -4.85 2.08 -8.43
N PHE A 35 -5.44 2.75 -9.44
CA PHE A 35 -5.32 4.20 -9.62
C PHE A 35 -5.79 4.97 -8.38
N SER A 36 -6.98 4.66 -7.87
CA SER A 36 -7.56 5.32 -6.69
C SER A 36 -6.78 5.01 -5.42
N PHE A 37 -6.23 3.79 -5.31
CA PHE A 37 -5.36 3.44 -4.18
C PHE A 37 -4.07 4.26 -4.18
N TYR A 38 -3.42 4.44 -5.34
CA TYR A 38 -2.25 5.30 -5.47
C TYR A 38 -2.56 6.76 -5.16
N GLN A 39 -3.72 7.29 -5.55
CA GLN A 39 -4.13 8.64 -5.13
C GLN A 39 -4.19 8.77 -3.60
N LYS A 40 -4.75 7.78 -2.92
CA LYS A 40 -4.82 7.76 -1.45
C LYS A 40 -3.41 7.71 -0.83
N LEU A 41 -2.51 6.87 -1.36
CA LEU A 41 -1.11 6.80 -0.93
C LEU A 41 -0.37 8.13 -1.09
N ILE A 42 -0.55 8.81 -2.22
CA ILE A 42 0.06 10.12 -2.48
C ILE A 42 -0.45 11.16 -1.47
N ARG A 43 -1.75 11.15 -1.14
CA ARG A 43 -2.31 12.03 -0.11
C ARG A 43 -1.70 11.77 1.26
N VAL A 44 -1.59 10.50 1.70
CA VAL A 44 -0.91 10.16 2.95
C VAL A 44 0.51 10.73 2.96
N ARG A 45 1.26 10.59 1.86
CA ARG A 45 2.60 11.16 1.74
C ARG A 45 2.62 12.68 1.85
N GLN A 46 1.59 13.38 1.36
CA GLN A 46 1.51 14.84 1.39
C GLN A 46 1.03 15.39 2.74
N GLU A 47 0.19 14.62 3.45
CA GLU A 47 -0.44 15.03 4.70
C GLU A 47 0.40 14.70 5.94
N TYR A 48 1.30 13.71 5.84
CA TYR A 48 2.08 13.20 6.97
C TYR A 48 3.58 13.35 6.74
N ASP A 49 4.18 14.37 7.36
CA ASP A 49 5.62 14.67 7.25
C ASP A 49 6.50 13.50 7.70
N VAL A 50 6.03 12.69 8.63
CA VAL A 50 6.72 11.48 9.10
C VAL A 50 7.07 10.50 7.98
N VAL A 51 6.33 10.49 6.87
CA VAL A 51 6.64 9.68 5.69
C VAL A 51 7.92 10.16 5.00
N ILE A 52 8.21 11.46 5.07
CA ILE A 52 9.36 12.11 4.42
C ILE A 52 10.55 12.17 5.38
N ASP A 53 10.34 12.76 6.56
CA ASP A 53 11.40 13.13 7.50
C ASP A 53 11.66 12.07 8.58
N GLY A 54 10.74 11.13 8.78
CA GLY A 54 10.86 10.11 9.83
C GLY A 54 12.04 9.17 9.60
N ARG A 55 12.68 8.76 10.70
CA ARG A 55 13.70 7.70 10.69
C ARG A 55 13.03 6.36 10.35
N PHE A 56 13.69 5.58 9.54
CA PHE A 56 13.25 4.23 9.18
C PHE A 56 13.74 3.21 10.20
N GLU A 57 12.86 2.35 10.66
CA GLU A 57 13.18 1.21 11.54
C GLU A 57 12.47 -0.04 10.99
N LEU A 58 13.26 -1.02 10.55
CA LEU A 58 12.73 -2.29 10.07
C LEU A 58 12.29 -3.16 11.25
N LEU A 59 11.09 -3.69 11.18
CA LEU A 59 10.56 -4.66 12.15
C LEU A 59 10.60 -6.06 11.56
N MET A 60 10.76 -7.06 12.42
CA MET A 60 10.73 -8.49 12.03
C MET A 60 11.63 -8.81 10.82
N PRO A 61 12.93 -8.46 10.85
CA PRO A 61 13.82 -8.59 9.68
C PRO A 61 13.98 -10.02 9.18
N GLU A 62 13.72 -11.02 10.02
CA GLU A 62 13.82 -12.45 9.68
C GLU A 62 12.48 -13.06 9.24
N ASP A 63 11.40 -12.28 9.18
CA ASP A 63 10.09 -12.77 8.75
C ASP A 63 10.04 -12.81 7.22
N GLU A 64 9.88 -14.01 6.64
CA GLU A 64 9.85 -14.21 5.19
C GLU A 64 8.50 -13.85 4.55
N GLN A 65 7.47 -13.62 5.37
CA GLN A 65 6.10 -13.42 4.93
C GLN A 65 5.66 -11.97 5.09
N VAL A 66 6.10 -11.32 6.18
CA VAL A 66 5.68 -9.97 6.55
C VAL A 66 6.82 -8.99 6.36
N PHE A 67 6.56 -7.92 5.63
CA PHE A 67 7.41 -6.74 5.58
C PHE A 67 6.78 -5.64 6.42
N ALA A 68 7.47 -5.24 7.50
CA ALA A 68 6.97 -4.21 8.39
C ALA A 68 8.07 -3.24 8.78
N TYR A 69 7.72 -1.96 8.88
CA TYR A 69 8.64 -0.92 9.33
C TYR A 69 7.90 0.23 10.00
N ILE A 70 8.63 0.97 10.83
CA ILE A 70 8.18 2.22 11.43
C ILE A 70 8.92 3.39 10.78
N ARG A 71 8.20 4.48 10.57
CA ARG A 71 8.74 5.82 10.36
C ARG A 71 8.48 6.62 11.63
N ASP A 72 9.51 7.30 12.15
CA ASP A 72 9.44 8.07 13.40
C ASP A 72 10.18 9.40 13.22
N ASP A 73 9.47 10.51 13.35
CA ASP A 73 10.03 11.88 13.27
C ASP A 73 10.16 12.56 14.66
N GLY A 74 9.90 11.80 15.73
CA GLY A 74 9.90 12.28 17.11
C GLY A 74 8.61 13.01 17.55
N LYS A 75 7.65 13.18 16.64
CA LYS A 75 6.31 13.73 16.92
C LYS A 75 5.22 12.72 16.58
N GLN A 76 5.44 11.96 15.54
CA GLN A 76 4.51 10.93 15.07
C GLN A 76 5.27 9.67 14.73
N ARG A 77 4.60 8.54 14.91
CA ARG A 77 5.10 7.22 14.50
C ARG A 77 4.09 6.58 13.56
N MET A 78 4.58 6.20 12.39
CA MET A 78 3.77 5.53 11.36
C MET A 78 4.30 4.12 11.14
N LEU A 79 3.44 3.14 11.34
CA LEU A 79 3.69 1.74 11.01
C LEU A 79 3.17 1.45 9.60
N VAL A 80 4.00 0.84 8.77
CA VAL A 80 3.59 0.21 7.52
C VAL A 80 3.83 -1.27 7.65
N ILE A 81 2.82 -2.07 7.32
CA ILE A 81 2.88 -3.52 7.45
C ILE A 81 2.19 -4.18 6.27
N CYS A 82 2.89 -5.14 5.64
CA CYS A 82 2.46 -5.81 4.42
C CYS A 82 2.68 -7.32 4.54
N ASN A 83 1.65 -8.09 4.23
CA ASN A 83 1.78 -9.53 4.03
C ASN A 83 2.05 -9.81 2.54
N PHE A 84 3.23 -10.33 2.21
CA PHE A 84 3.64 -10.67 0.84
C PHE A 84 3.37 -12.13 0.48
N SER A 85 2.31 -12.70 1.03
CA SER A 85 1.93 -14.09 0.74
C SER A 85 0.44 -14.26 0.49
N ASP A 86 0.08 -15.39 -0.06
CA ASP A 86 -1.28 -15.87 -0.31
C ASP A 86 -1.93 -16.55 0.90
N ARG A 87 -1.30 -16.45 2.09
CA ARG A 87 -1.76 -17.03 3.35
C ARG A 87 -1.89 -15.96 4.42
N ASP A 88 -2.68 -16.25 5.43
CA ASP A 88 -2.75 -15.41 6.64
C ASP A 88 -1.37 -15.35 7.32
N ALA A 89 -1.01 -14.16 7.79
CA ALA A 89 0.20 -13.94 8.58
C ALA A 89 -0.17 -13.50 10.00
N VAL A 90 0.44 -14.13 10.99
CA VAL A 90 0.29 -13.75 12.40
C VAL A 90 1.49 -12.90 12.80
N LEU A 91 1.20 -11.71 13.33
CA LEU A 91 2.24 -10.76 13.73
C LEU A 91 2.81 -11.15 15.09
N THR A 92 4.09 -11.50 15.11
CA THR A 92 4.81 -11.96 16.31
C THR A 92 5.49 -10.84 17.09
N ALA A 93 5.61 -9.65 16.50
CA ALA A 93 6.24 -8.53 17.18
C ALA A 93 5.39 -8.03 18.35
N ASP A 94 6.05 -7.82 19.50
CA ASP A 94 5.50 -7.11 20.66
C ASP A 94 5.32 -5.60 20.43
N ALA A 95 5.56 -5.13 19.21
CA ALA A 95 5.41 -3.73 18.85
C ALA A 95 3.98 -3.28 19.17
N GLN A 96 3.89 -2.16 19.87
CA GLN A 96 2.63 -1.44 20.04
C GLN A 96 2.03 -1.15 18.66
N MET A 97 1.17 -2.06 18.19
CA MET A 97 0.50 -1.93 16.89
C MET A 97 -0.84 -1.21 17.01
N GLU A 98 -1.06 -0.59 18.17
CA GLU A 98 -2.29 0.16 18.39
C GLU A 98 -2.21 1.55 17.80
N GLY A 99 -3.17 1.87 16.95
CA GLY A 99 -3.20 3.14 16.27
C GLY A 99 -4.43 3.31 15.40
N GLN A 100 -4.45 4.41 14.69
CA GLN A 100 -5.46 4.71 13.69
C GLN A 100 -5.00 4.20 12.33
N ILE A 101 -5.78 3.31 11.71
CA ILE A 101 -5.53 2.91 10.33
C ILE A 101 -5.86 4.09 9.42
N LEU A 102 -4.86 4.55 8.66
CA LEU A 102 -5.02 5.61 7.67
C LEU A 102 -5.42 5.05 6.30
N LEU A 103 -4.86 3.90 5.95
CA LEU A 103 -5.09 3.27 4.67
C LEU A 103 -4.81 1.77 4.76
N GLY A 104 -5.66 0.99 4.12
CA GLY A 104 -5.49 -0.43 3.87
C GLY A 104 -6.03 -0.80 2.50
N ASN A 105 -5.69 -1.97 2.01
CA ASN A 105 -6.16 -2.49 0.72
C ASN A 105 -7.35 -3.45 0.84
N TYR A 106 -7.90 -3.59 2.05
CA TYR A 106 -9.15 -4.30 2.31
C TYR A 106 -10.20 -3.32 2.82
N ASP A 107 -11.46 -3.50 2.43
CA ASP A 107 -12.56 -2.58 2.77
C ASP A 107 -12.95 -2.62 4.24
N GLU A 108 -12.72 -3.76 4.92
CA GLU A 108 -13.05 -3.94 6.34
C GLU A 108 -11.78 -4.08 7.17
N GLU A 109 -11.81 -3.53 8.38
CA GLU A 109 -10.74 -3.76 9.35
C GLU A 109 -10.69 -5.25 9.72
N GLY A 110 -9.50 -5.83 9.58
CA GLY A 110 -9.22 -7.19 10.02
C GLY A 110 -8.78 -7.25 11.48
N GLU A 111 -8.45 -8.44 11.94
CA GLU A 111 -7.87 -8.66 13.28
C GLU A 111 -6.57 -7.87 13.45
N LYS A 112 -6.32 -7.29 14.63
CA LYS A 112 -5.17 -6.41 14.88
C LYS A 112 -3.82 -7.12 14.64
N ARG A 113 -3.71 -8.38 15.05
CA ARG A 113 -2.47 -9.17 15.00
C ARG A 113 -2.43 -10.18 13.85
N LYS A 114 -3.34 -10.05 12.90
CA LYS A 114 -3.42 -10.97 11.77
C LYS A 114 -3.60 -10.16 10.48
N LEU A 115 -2.80 -10.49 9.49
CA LEU A 115 -2.97 -9.97 8.13
C LEU A 115 -3.51 -11.08 7.23
N ARG A 116 -4.50 -10.71 6.45
CA ARG A 116 -5.04 -11.56 5.37
C ARG A 116 -4.03 -11.68 4.23
N PRO A 117 -4.21 -12.59 3.28
CA PRO A 117 -3.37 -12.66 2.10
C PRO A 117 -3.22 -11.29 1.41
N TRP A 118 -1.98 -10.89 1.11
CA TRP A 118 -1.65 -9.64 0.42
C TRP A 118 -2.15 -8.37 1.13
N GLU A 119 -2.49 -8.46 2.39
CA GLU A 119 -2.99 -7.31 3.14
C GLU A 119 -1.88 -6.33 3.49
N THR A 120 -2.18 -5.05 3.28
CA THR A 120 -1.32 -3.92 3.67
C THR A 120 -2.11 -2.97 4.56
N ARG A 121 -1.47 -2.48 5.62
CA ARG A 121 -2.00 -1.42 6.50
C ARG A 121 -0.97 -0.34 6.73
N ILE A 122 -1.42 0.91 6.70
CA ILE A 122 -0.67 2.09 7.16
C ILE A 122 -1.38 2.62 8.40
N VAL A 123 -0.66 2.69 9.51
CA VAL A 123 -1.23 3.00 10.83
C VAL A 123 -0.44 4.13 11.47
N ILE A 124 -1.13 5.17 11.96
CA ILE A 124 -0.53 6.11 12.92
C ILE A 124 -0.64 5.50 14.30
N LEU A 125 0.50 5.25 14.92
CA LEU A 125 0.58 4.65 16.25
C LEU A 125 0.14 5.65 17.32
N LYS A 126 -0.49 5.14 18.37
CA LYS A 126 -0.74 5.93 19.59
C LYS A 126 0.56 6.06 20.37
N GLU A 127 0.73 7.23 21.00
CA GLU A 127 1.76 7.46 22.00
C GLU A 127 1.57 6.57 23.23
#